data_940d6d3eed5efca866d247e644f63e13
#
_entry.id   940d6d3eed5efca866d247e644f63e13
#
_cell.length_a   1.000
_cell.length_b   1.000
_cell.length_c   1.000
_cell.angle_alpha   90.00
_cell.angle_beta   90.00
_cell.angle_gamma   90.00
#
_symmetry.space_group_name_H-M   'P 1'
#
loop_
_entity.id
_entity.type
_entity.pdbx_description
1 polymer ?
#
loop_
_entity_poly.entity_id
_entity_poly.type
_entity_poly.pdbx_seq_one_letter_code
_entity_poly.pdbx_strand_id
1 'polypeptide(L)'
;MLIINEFSNGPSGTQEYIEFIAVDTSNTISCTPCLDIRGWIVDDNNGYHGTSGVAGGCNRFSNDLFWSCIPLGTVITIYNGTDPNLDIPTIDIDINDGNCSLVIPIENNTLFETNSNTPNAVACDYPNVGWTAGGIWSRMGMRNGGDCVRLVDLS
;
A
#
# COMPACT_ATOMS: atom_id res chain seq x y z
N MET A 1 7.89 2.79 11.44
CA MET A 1 6.52 2.29 11.11
C MET A 1 6.02 3.03 9.87
N LEU A 2 5.34 2.34 8.98
CA LEU A 2 4.55 2.97 7.90
C LEU A 2 3.12 3.15 8.41
N ILE A 3 2.53 4.32 8.23
CA ILE A 3 1.15 4.62 8.62
C ILE A 3 0.37 5.10 7.40
N ILE A 4 -0.94 4.82 7.39
CA ILE A 4 -1.86 5.39 6.40
C ILE A 4 -2.09 6.84 6.81
N ASN A 5 -1.73 7.76 5.92
CA ASN A 5 -1.90 9.20 6.14
C ASN A 5 -3.21 9.71 5.55
N GLU A 6 -3.49 9.27 4.32
CA GLU A 6 -4.69 9.65 3.59
C GLU A 6 -5.15 8.51 2.67
N PHE A 7 -6.41 8.50 2.34
CA PHE A 7 -6.92 7.73 1.21
C PHE A 7 -8.09 8.48 0.57
N SER A 8 -8.27 8.26 -0.71
CA SER A 8 -9.37 8.83 -1.47
C SER A 8 -10.05 7.76 -2.29
N ASN A 9 -11.36 7.72 -2.19
CA ASN A 9 -12.19 6.87 -3.04
C ASN A 9 -12.52 7.57 -4.39
N GLY A 10 -11.90 8.70 -4.66
CA GLY A 10 -12.10 9.48 -5.87
C GLY A 10 -13.55 9.89 -6.15
N PRO A 11 -13.83 10.49 -7.30
CA PRO A 11 -15.18 10.80 -7.71
C PRO A 11 -15.90 9.50 -8.09
N SER A 12 -16.92 9.11 -7.31
CA SER A 12 -17.79 7.95 -7.57
C SER A 12 -17.08 6.58 -7.57
N GLY A 13 -16.01 6.41 -6.80
CA GLY A 13 -15.26 5.16 -6.71
C GLY A 13 -14.37 4.89 -7.93
N THR A 14 -13.83 5.96 -8.48
CA THR A 14 -12.82 5.93 -9.55
C THR A 14 -11.68 6.86 -9.16
N GLN A 15 -10.52 6.73 -9.77
CA GLN A 15 -9.37 7.60 -9.49
C GLN A 15 -8.91 7.55 -8.03
N GLU A 16 -8.90 6.37 -7.48
CA GLU A 16 -8.60 6.11 -6.07
C GLU A 16 -7.09 6.13 -5.81
N TYR A 17 -6.72 6.49 -4.57
CA TYR A 17 -5.34 6.40 -4.09
C TYR A 17 -5.28 6.19 -2.57
N ILE A 18 -4.13 5.74 -2.11
CA ILE A 18 -3.77 5.65 -0.69
C ILE A 18 -2.40 6.29 -0.51
N GLU A 19 -2.28 7.10 0.51
CA GLU A 19 -1.03 7.73 0.89
C GLU A 19 -0.55 7.18 2.23
N PHE A 20 0.73 6.84 2.28
CA PHE A 20 1.42 6.41 3.48
C PHE A 20 2.52 7.40 3.84
N ILE A 21 2.90 7.41 5.11
CA ILE A 21 4.08 8.14 5.58
C ILE A 21 4.95 7.22 6.44
N ALA A 22 6.25 7.21 6.16
CA ALA A 22 7.24 6.50 6.97
C ALA A 22 7.58 7.31 8.21
N VAL A 23 7.26 6.81 9.40
CA VAL A 23 7.47 7.50 10.67
C VAL A 23 8.35 6.72 11.63
N ASP A 24 9.12 7.44 12.45
CA ASP A 24 9.84 6.84 13.57
C ASP A 24 8.88 6.69 14.76
N THR A 25 8.80 5.48 15.28
CA THR A 25 8.06 5.20 16.52
C THR A 25 8.98 4.79 17.67
N SER A 26 10.29 4.71 17.40
CA SER A 26 11.27 4.40 18.43
C SER A 26 11.61 5.66 19.22
N ASN A 27 11.65 5.55 20.56
CA ASN A 27 12.21 6.58 21.42
C ASN A 27 13.76 6.54 21.43
N THR A 28 14.36 5.78 20.51
CA THR A 28 15.80 5.64 20.40
C THR A 28 16.28 6.39 19.16
N ILE A 29 17.34 7.18 19.33
CA ILE A 29 18.02 7.80 18.20
C ILE A 29 18.66 6.67 17.40
N SER A 30 18.03 6.27 16.31
CA SER A 30 18.62 5.31 15.36
C SER A 30 19.61 6.03 14.46
N CYS A 31 20.76 5.42 14.25
CA CYS A 31 21.76 5.92 13.27
C CYS A 31 21.38 5.59 11.81
N THR A 32 20.31 4.82 11.60
CA THR A 32 19.78 4.49 10.27
C THR A 32 18.31 4.92 10.20
N PRO A 33 18.04 6.15 9.76
CA PRO A 33 16.69 6.69 9.77
C PRO A 33 15.87 6.20 8.57
N CYS A 34 15.75 4.88 8.40
CA CYS A 34 14.93 4.31 7.33
C CYS A 34 14.15 3.08 7.79
N LEU A 35 13.12 2.75 7.05
CA LEU A 35 12.19 1.68 7.31
C LEU A 35 12.25 0.63 6.19
N ASP A 36 12.39 -0.65 6.55
CA ASP A 36 12.19 -1.77 5.63
C ASP A 36 10.70 -2.11 5.59
N ILE A 37 10.09 -1.99 4.41
CA ILE A 37 8.66 -2.28 4.21
C ILE A 37 8.41 -3.44 3.25
N ARG A 38 9.47 -4.20 2.93
CA ARG A 38 9.33 -5.37 2.06
C ARG A 38 8.36 -6.37 2.64
N GLY A 39 7.45 -6.85 1.81
CA GLY A 39 6.45 -7.82 2.22
C GLY A 39 5.27 -7.26 3.03
N TRP A 40 5.26 -5.98 3.38
CA TRP A 40 4.09 -5.38 4.02
C TRP A 40 2.89 -5.40 3.09
N ILE A 41 1.73 -5.72 3.63
CA ILE A 41 0.50 -5.96 2.87
C ILE A 41 -0.43 -4.77 2.98
N VAL A 42 -1.00 -4.40 1.84
CA VAL A 42 -2.08 -3.41 1.72
C VAL A 42 -3.33 -4.14 1.24
N ASP A 43 -4.44 -3.95 1.95
CA ASP A 43 -5.69 -4.66 1.70
C ASP A 43 -6.90 -3.76 2.00
N ASP A 44 -8.01 -3.97 1.30
CA ASP A 44 -9.29 -3.29 1.51
C ASP A 44 -10.08 -3.82 2.71
N ASN A 45 -9.49 -4.83 3.35
CA ASN A 45 -10.03 -5.40 4.56
C ASN A 45 -11.37 -6.15 4.47
N ASN A 46 -11.51 -7.01 3.56
CA ASN A 46 -12.57 -8.01 3.38
C ASN A 46 -13.46 -8.31 4.61
N GLY A 47 -14.31 -7.36 4.97
CA GLY A 47 -15.31 -7.59 6.01
C GLY A 47 -14.83 -7.46 7.45
N TYR A 48 -13.64 -6.92 7.71
CA TYR A 48 -13.12 -6.71 9.05
C TYR A 48 -14.06 -5.90 9.96
N HIS A 49 -14.81 -4.98 9.42
CA HIS A 49 -15.83 -4.21 10.17
C HIS A 49 -17.24 -4.83 10.10
N GLY A 50 -17.34 -6.14 9.91
CA GLY A 50 -18.61 -6.86 9.88
C GLY A 50 -19.34 -6.79 8.55
N THR A 51 -18.73 -6.21 7.53
CA THR A 51 -19.23 -6.25 6.15
C THR A 51 -18.39 -7.24 5.34
N SER A 52 -18.98 -7.94 4.41
CA SER A 52 -18.19 -8.70 3.44
C SER A 52 -17.36 -7.71 2.62
N GLY A 53 -16.07 -7.90 2.59
CA GLY A 53 -15.14 -7.10 1.81
C GLY A 53 -15.51 -7.05 0.33
N VAL A 54 -15.08 -6.02 -0.33
CA VAL A 54 -15.44 -5.74 -1.72
C VAL A 54 -14.54 -6.48 -2.68
N ALA A 55 -13.26 -6.59 -2.34
CA ALA A 55 -12.26 -7.24 -3.17
C ALA A 55 -11.84 -8.60 -2.61
N GLY A 56 -11.54 -9.53 -3.48
CA GLY A 56 -10.92 -10.79 -3.13
C GLY A 56 -9.43 -10.73 -3.41
N GLY A 57 -8.60 -11.14 -2.45
CA GLY A 57 -7.15 -11.09 -2.54
C GLY A 57 -6.55 -9.90 -1.79
N CYS A 58 -5.28 -9.65 -2.03
CA CYS A 58 -4.52 -8.58 -1.40
C CYS A 58 -3.33 -8.17 -2.26
N ASN A 59 -2.73 -7.03 -1.96
CA ASN A 59 -1.48 -6.56 -2.55
C ASN A 59 -0.41 -6.43 -1.46
N ARG A 60 0.87 -6.44 -1.86
CA ARG A 60 1.98 -6.14 -0.96
C ARG A 60 3.09 -5.37 -1.65
N PHE A 61 3.88 -4.67 -0.88
CA PHE A 61 5.19 -4.20 -1.29
C PHE A 61 6.07 -5.41 -1.59
N SER A 62 6.72 -5.44 -2.75
CA SER A 62 7.54 -6.59 -3.17
C SER A 62 8.78 -6.75 -2.28
N ASN A 63 9.53 -7.84 -2.52
CA ASN A 63 10.84 -8.02 -1.87
C ASN A 63 11.98 -7.27 -2.57
N ASP A 64 11.67 -6.34 -3.49
CA ASP A 64 12.69 -5.53 -4.14
C ASP A 64 13.49 -4.69 -3.14
N LEU A 65 14.79 -4.52 -3.43
CA LEU A 65 15.69 -3.75 -2.58
C LEU A 65 15.28 -2.27 -2.46
N PHE A 66 14.48 -1.77 -3.38
CA PHE A 66 13.90 -0.43 -3.30
C PHE A 66 13.20 -0.18 -1.96
N TRP A 67 12.47 -1.19 -1.47
CA TRP A 67 11.69 -1.10 -0.22
C TRP A 67 12.49 -1.41 1.05
N SER A 68 13.77 -1.76 0.93
CA SER A 68 14.58 -2.19 2.07
C SER A 68 14.99 -1.07 3.01
N CYS A 69 14.95 0.19 2.56
CA CYS A 69 15.36 1.33 3.36
C CYS A 69 14.65 2.62 2.89
N ILE A 70 13.40 2.77 3.24
CA ILE A 70 12.62 3.99 2.97
C ILE A 70 12.97 5.05 4.01
N PRO A 71 13.49 6.23 3.63
CA PRO A 71 13.80 7.30 4.56
C PRO A 71 12.60 7.71 5.40
N LEU A 72 12.82 7.97 6.67
CA LEU A 72 11.75 8.48 7.53
C LEU A 72 11.30 9.88 7.06
N GLY A 73 10.00 10.10 7.06
CA GLY A 73 9.38 11.30 6.49
C GLY A 73 8.98 11.16 5.02
N THR A 74 9.35 10.06 4.37
CA THR A 74 8.90 9.81 2.99
C THR A 74 7.40 9.58 2.95
N VAL A 75 6.74 10.30 2.06
CA VAL A 75 5.35 10.10 1.69
C VAL A 75 5.30 9.16 0.49
N ILE A 76 4.47 8.13 0.55
CA ILE A 76 4.31 7.14 -0.52
C ILE A 76 2.85 7.14 -0.95
N THR A 77 2.57 7.66 -2.14
CA THR A 77 1.24 7.62 -2.74
C THR A 77 1.17 6.43 -3.71
N ILE A 78 0.30 5.48 -3.42
CA ILE A 78 -0.05 4.41 -4.35
C ILE A 78 -1.44 4.67 -4.93
N TYR A 79 -1.61 4.42 -6.22
CA TYR A 79 -2.84 4.78 -6.90
C TYR A 79 -3.22 3.76 -7.98
N ASN A 80 -4.48 3.83 -8.42
CA ASN A 80 -4.99 3.07 -9.55
C ASN A 80 -4.40 3.61 -10.86
N GLY A 81 -3.38 2.96 -11.38
CA GLY A 81 -2.71 3.40 -12.61
C GLY A 81 -3.55 3.20 -13.87
N THR A 82 -4.63 2.42 -13.83
CA THR A 82 -5.55 2.25 -14.95
C THR A 82 -6.59 3.37 -15.04
N ASP A 83 -6.81 4.09 -13.94
CA ASP A 83 -7.72 5.23 -13.84
C ASP A 83 -7.15 6.26 -12.85
N PRO A 84 -6.06 6.96 -13.21
CA PRO A 84 -5.35 7.83 -12.28
C PRO A 84 -6.14 9.11 -11.96
N ASN A 85 -6.07 9.52 -10.71
CA ASN A 85 -6.58 10.80 -10.28
C ASN A 85 -5.70 11.92 -10.87
N LEU A 86 -6.34 12.92 -11.46
CA LEU A 86 -5.63 14.03 -12.15
C LEU A 86 -4.91 14.97 -11.19
N ASP A 87 -5.28 14.95 -9.91
CA ASP A 87 -4.65 15.78 -8.88
C ASP A 87 -3.40 15.11 -8.28
N ILE A 88 -3.15 13.81 -8.57
CA ILE A 88 -1.94 13.12 -8.14
C ILE A 88 -0.76 13.63 -8.98
N PRO A 89 0.38 13.93 -8.36
CA PRO A 89 1.61 14.28 -9.08
C PRO A 89 2.04 13.21 -10.09
N THR A 90 2.92 13.57 -10.99
CA THR A 90 3.53 12.63 -11.93
C THR A 90 4.24 11.50 -11.19
N ILE A 91 4.33 10.32 -11.82
CA ILE A 91 5.05 9.15 -11.29
C ILE A 91 6.44 9.58 -10.80
N ASP A 92 6.74 9.19 -9.59
CA ASP A 92 8.01 9.42 -8.93
C ASP A 92 8.45 8.14 -8.21
N ILE A 93 9.58 7.60 -8.65
CA ILE A 93 10.21 6.41 -8.07
C ILE A 93 11.67 6.67 -7.71
N ASP A 94 12.08 7.93 -7.57
CA ASP A 94 13.44 8.28 -7.17
C ASP A 94 13.52 8.63 -5.69
N ILE A 95 13.85 7.66 -4.87
CA ILE A 95 14.00 7.83 -3.42
C ILE A 95 15.17 8.74 -3.02
N ASN A 96 16.06 9.12 -3.96
CA ASN A 96 17.28 9.86 -3.71
C ASN A 96 17.22 11.32 -4.19
N ASP A 97 16.15 11.76 -4.76
CA ASP A 97 16.03 13.13 -5.29
C ASP A 97 15.82 14.20 -4.20
N GLY A 98 15.60 13.74 -2.95
CA GLY A 98 15.50 14.60 -1.76
C GLY A 98 14.15 15.29 -1.57
N ASN A 99 13.14 14.98 -2.39
CA ASN A 99 11.80 15.54 -2.26
C ASN A 99 10.95 14.84 -1.18
N CYS A 100 11.41 13.69 -0.68
CA CYS A 100 10.73 12.86 0.31
C CYS A 100 9.33 12.39 -0.15
N SER A 101 9.13 12.17 -1.43
CA SER A 101 7.87 11.76 -2.04
C SER A 101 8.08 10.62 -3.01
N LEU A 102 7.16 9.67 -3.03
CA LEU A 102 7.08 8.61 -4.03
C LEU A 102 5.63 8.55 -4.54
N VAL A 103 5.46 8.45 -5.85
CA VAL A 103 4.14 8.38 -6.51
C VAL A 103 4.14 7.21 -7.48
N ILE A 104 3.48 6.12 -7.11
CA ILE A 104 3.69 4.82 -7.75
C ILE A 104 2.33 4.18 -8.10
N PRO A 105 2.08 3.82 -9.39
CA PRO A 105 0.91 3.02 -9.72
C PRO A 105 1.04 1.62 -9.12
N ILE A 106 -0.04 1.09 -8.55
CA ILE A 106 -0.02 -0.23 -7.91
C ILE A 106 0.36 -1.35 -8.89
N GLU A 107 0.12 -1.16 -10.17
CA GLU A 107 0.43 -2.12 -11.23
C GLU A 107 1.94 -2.24 -11.54
N ASN A 108 2.78 -1.43 -10.89
CA ASN A 108 4.23 -1.54 -11.06
C ASN A 108 4.70 -2.95 -10.68
N ASN A 109 5.13 -3.72 -11.68
CA ASN A 109 5.45 -5.15 -11.56
C ASN A 109 6.79 -5.46 -10.87
N THR A 110 7.59 -4.46 -10.59
CA THR A 110 8.83 -4.59 -9.80
C THR A 110 8.56 -4.30 -8.32
N LEU A 111 7.77 -3.27 -8.04
CA LEU A 111 7.62 -2.73 -6.70
C LEU A 111 6.44 -3.34 -5.93
N PHE A 112 5.48 -3.93 -6.62
CA PHE A 112 4.32 -4.56 -5.98
C PHE A 112 4.10 -6.00 -6.44
N GLU A 113 3.38 -6.74 -5.59
CA GLU A 113 2.92 -8.09 -5.86
C GLU A 113 1.46 -8.23 -5.40
N THR A 114 0.73 -9.14 -6.04
CA THR A 114 -0.66 -9.44 -5.69
C THR A 114 -0.86 -10.92 -5.40
N ASN A 115 -1.87 -11.23 -4.59
CA ASN A 115 -2.34 -12.58 -4.33
C ASN A 115 -3.86 -12.65 -4.45
N SER A 116 -4.37 -13.70 -5.08
CA SER A 116 -5.81 -13.89 -5.28
C SER A 116 -6.52 -14.53 -4.09
N ASN A 117 -5.78 -15.07 -3.12
CA ASN A 117 -6.37 -15.67 -1.93
C ASN A 117 -6.91 -14.55 -1.03
N THR A 118 -8.17 -14.64 -0.70
CA THR A 118 -8.82 -13.73 0.24
C THR A 118 -8.42 -14.10 1.68
N PRO A 119 -7.77 -13.20 2.42
CA PRO A 119 -7.45 -13.46 3.81
C PRO A 119 -8.72 -13.54 4.66
N ASN A 120 -8.63 -14.23 5.80
CA ASN A 120 -9.68 -14.18 6.80
C ASN A 120 -9.72 -12.78 7.43
N ALA A 121 -10.85 -12.12 7.33
CA ALA A 121 -11.05 -10.76 7.79
C ALA A 121 -10.72 -10.53 9.28
N VAL A 122 -10.82 -11.56 10.10
CA VAL A 122 -10.64 -11.46 11.56
C VAL A 122 -9.21 -11.78 12.01
N ALA A 123 -8.46 -12.56 11.23
CA ALA A 123 -7.25 -13.23 11.70
C ALA A 123 -5.95 -12.79 11.00
N CYS A 124 -5.88 -11.73 10.26
CA CYS A 124 -4.67 -11.35 9.51
C CYS A 124 -3.95 -12.55 8.84
N ASP A 125 -4.70 -13.44 8.26
CA ASP A 125 -4.33 -14.77 7.79
C ASP A 125 -3.95 -14.66 6.29
N TYR A 126 -2.88 -13.93 6.05
CA TYR A 126 -2.40 -13.67 4.71
C TYR A 126 -1.58 -14.82 4.14
N PRO A 127 -1.64 -15.07 2.82
CA PRO A 127 -0.93 -16.16 2.19
C PRO A 127 0.59 -15.95 2.23
N ASN A 128 1.32 -17.03 2.55
CA ASN A 128 2.79 -17.04 2.52
C ASN A 128 3.35 -17.28 1.12
N VAL A 129 2.56 -17.81 0.20
CA VAL A 129 2.95 -18.20 -1.15
C VAL A 129 1.90 -17.78 -2.18
N GLY A 130 2.23 -17.87 -3.45
CA GLY A 130 1.29 -17.56 -4.54
C GLY A 130 1.23 -16.08 -4.91
N TRP A 131 2.23 -15.31 -4.52
CA TRP A 131 2.39 -13.93 -4.94
C TRP A 131 2.86 -13.84 -6.38
N THR A 132 2.29 -12.91 -7.13
CA THR A 132 2.64 -12.63 -8.53
C THR A 132 3.01 -11.16 -8.69
N ALA A 133 3.96 -10.88 -9.58
CA ALA A 133 4.45 -9.53 -9.85
C ALA A 133 3.34 -8.62 -10.37
N GLY A 134 3.37 -7.37 -9.94
CA GLY A 134 2.36 -6.36 -10.20
C GLY A 134 1.18 -6.43 -9.23
N GLY A 135 0.84 -5.31 -8.63
CA GLY A 135 -0.38 -5.18 -7.84
C GLY A 135 -1.61 -5.10 -8.75
N ILE A 136 -2.76 -5.29 -8.18
CA ILE A 136 -4.05 -5.13 -8.87
C ILE A 136 -4.94 -4.23 -8.00
N TRP A 137 -5.31 -3.07 -8.52
CA TRP A 137 -6.09 -2.11 -7.73
C TRP A 137 -7.40 -2.72 -7.19
N SER A 138 -8.12 -3.49 -7.99
CA SER A 138 -9.35 -4.14 -7.56
C SER A 138 -9.21 -5.16 -6.43
N ARG A 139 -7.98 -5.46 -5.98
CA ARG A 139 -7.71 -6.26 -4.77
C ARG A 139 -7.74 -5.43 -3.48
N MET A 140 -7.77 -4.12 -3.62
CA MET A 140 -7.91 -3.17 -2.52
C MET A 140 -8.77 -1.98 -2.95
N GLY A 141 -9.64 -2.18 -3.94
CA GLY A 141 -10.56 -1.15 -4.45
C GLY A 141 -11.53 -0.73 -3.38
N MET A 142 -11.59 0.58 -3.13
CA MET A 142 -12.40 1.15 -2.07
C MET A 142 -13.87 1.27 -2.49
N ARG A 143 -14.78 0.96 -1.60
CA ARG A 143 -16.22 0.96 -1.85
C ARG A 143 -16.85 2.30 -1.47
N ASN A 144 -17.74 2.83 -2.33
CA ASN A 144 -18.49 4.06 -2.08
C ASN A 144 -19.41 4.03 -0.83
N GLY A 145 -19.73 2.88 -0.32
CA GLY A 145 -20.67 2.69 0.81
C GLY A 145 -20.02 2.57 2.19
N GLY A 146 -18.74 2.84 2.28
CA GLY A 146 -17.92 2.65 3.47
C GLY A 146 -16.99 1.45 3.32
N ASP A 147 -15.73 1.67 3.56
CA ASP A 147 -14.65 0.70 3.43
C ASP A 147 -13.56 0.96 4.45
N CYS A 148 -12.56 0.10 4.51
CA CYS A 148 -11.45 0.26 5.41
C CYS A 148 -10.17 -0.27 4.74
N VAL A 149 -9.19 0.59 4.63
CA VAL A 149 -7.85 0.21 4.19
C VAL A 149 -7.04 -0.27 5.39
N ARG A 150 -6.35 -1.37 5.21
CA ARG A 150 -5.49 -1.99 6.21
C ARG A 150 -4.07 -2.12 5.69
N LEU A 151 -3.12 -1.80 6.54
CA LEU A 151 -1.70 -2.05 6.33
C LEU A 151 -1.23 -3.06 7.37
N VAL A 152 -0.55 -4.12 6.94
CA VAL A 152 -0.12 -5.22 7.80
C VAL A 152 1.36 -5.49 7.63
N ASP A 153 2.09 -5.44 8.74
CA ASP A 153 3.45 -5.94 8.85
C ASP A 153 3.40 -7.40 9.32
N LEU A 154 4.00 -8.29 8.55
CA LEU A 154 4.09 -9.72 8.88
C LEU A 154 5.50 -10.13 9.36
N SER A 155 6.43 -9.18 9.52
CA SER A 155 7.81 -9.45 9.99
C SER A 155 7.90 -9.75 11.48
#